data_2160ba073c47388cff44de5b4b73bcbd
#
_entry.id   2160ba073c47388cff44de5b4b73bcbd
#
_cell.length_a   1.000
_cell.length_b   1.000
_cell.length_c   1.000
_cell.angle_alpha   90.00
_cell.angle_beta   90.00
_cell.angle_gamma   90.00
#
_symmetry.space_group_name_H-M   'P 1'
#
loop_
_entity.id
_entity.type
_entity.pdbx_description
1 polymer ?
#
loop_
_entity_poly.entity_id
_entity_poly.type
_entity_poly.pdbx_seq_one_letter_code
_entity_poly.pdbx_strand_id
1 'polypeptide(L)'
;MNIICWIRSDFRIEDNHMLAQAVDYLEKDEQANVEFVFWVNPDYIGEYDARQQYFFQALEHFAKNCKTHGMPIRFIEGQEKDFLEATDMADVLLFNAEYVEPFKSRDDRIMKKRGDKKSERLLDRHLLHPHAVKKNDGSYYKVFTPYKNTFLKKDISKPYPVNLDLLKERYHTRRQNNAFMLDYFKQAASEADFGVGEEQATKRLQAFIKNNLSSYDEQRDLPAVDGTSLMSRYLRTGEIGIRTIYEAVNQEEGSKGKQTYLTELIWREFYYTILMHYPESKRLPVNEQYTKVEWETDEAGFKAWTEGKTGYPIVDAAMRQLNTTGWMHNRLRMIVASFLTKDLLVDWQKGERYFQKKLVDYEAASNIGGWQWAASVGTDAVPYFRVFNPTTQSKKFDKDGTFIRHYLPELKDLPKTSIHEPTEQQRQDYDYPMPIVEHDMARKRAIARFK
;
A
#
# COMPACT_ATOMS: atom_id res chain seq x y z
N MET A 1 -22.18 29.31 -6.67
CA MET A 1 -20.94 28.88 -6.02
C MET A 1 -20.17 27.90 -6.90
N ASN A 2 -18.85 28.07 -7.08
CA ASN A 2 -18.00 27.17 -7.87
C ASN A 2 -17.22 26.23 -6.94
N ILE A 3 -17.44 24.93 -7.05
CA ILE A 3 -16.81 23.90 -6.23
C ILE A 3 -15.76 23.17 -7.09
N ILE A 4 -14.54 23.06 -6.59
CA ILE A 4 -13.53 22.21 -7.21
C ILE A 4 -13.27 21.01 -6.30
N CYS A 5 -13.44 19.81 -6.86
CA CYS A 5 -13.03 18.55 -6.26
C CYS A 5 -11.62 18.20 -6.77
N TRP A 6 -10.63 18.31 -5.90
CA TRP A 6 -9.25 17.97 -6.23
C TRP A 6 -8.98 16.48 -6.05
N ILE A 7 -9.08 15.74 -7.15
CA ILE A 7 -8.80 14.29 -7.24
C ILE A 7 -7.31 14.05 -7.06
N ARG A 8 -6.92 12.98 -6.31
CA ARG A 8 -5.51 12.66 -6.04
C ARG A 8 -5.19 11.17 -6.11
N SER A 9 -5.55 10.40 -5.09
CA SER A 9 -5.45 8.93 -5.01
C SER A 9 -6.76 8.40 -4.44
N ASP A 10 -7.85 8.76 -5.08
CA ASP A 10 -9.24 8.48 -4.72
C ASP A 10 -10.05 8.25 -6.01
N PHE A 11 -9.54 7.30 -6.83
CA PHE A 11 -10.02 7.02 -8.19
C PHE A 11 -11.31 6.19 -8.20
N ARG A 12 -12.35 6.72 -7.51
CA ARG A 12 -13.68 6.15 -7.46
C ARG A 12 -14.75 7.21 -7.27
N ILE A 13 -15.98 6.85 -7.59
CA ILE A 13 -17.16 7.70 -7.35
C ILE A 13 -17.83 7.29 -6.03
N GLU A 14 -18.11 6.01 -5.84
CA GLU A 14 -18.80 5.50 -4.66
C GLU A 14 -17.94 5.60 -3.39
N ASP A 15 -18.59 5.83 -2.24
CA ASP A 15 -17.92 5.97 -0.94
C ASP A 15 -16.76 6.98 -0.95
N ASN A 16 -16.92 8.09 -1.68
CA ASN A 16 -15.94 9.17 -1.76
C ASN A 16 -16.42 10.36 -0.94
N HIS A 17 -15.79 10.61 0.20
CA HIS A 17 -16.23 11.65 1.14
C HIS A 17 -16.17 13.06 0.51
N MET A 18 -15.17 13.34 -0.30
CA MET A 18 -15.08 14.61 -1.03
C MET A 18 -16.26 14.81 -1.98
N LEU A 19 -16.66 13.78 -2.72
CA LEU A 19 -17.80 13.86 -3.64
C LEU A 19 -19.12 13.95 -2.90
N ALA A 20 -19.29 13.21 -1.79
CA ALA A 20 -20.45 13.35 -0.93
C ALA A 20 -20.58 14.77 -0.35
N GLN A 21 -19.47 15.37 0.08
CA GLN A 21 -19.45 16.76 0.55
C GLN A 21 -19.77 17.75 -0.58
N ALA A 22 -19.34 17.49 -1.81
CA ALA A 22 -19.73 18.31 -2.97
C ALA A 22 -21.24 18.23 -3.21
N VAL A 23 -21.83 17.04 -3.12
CA VAL A 23 -23.29 16.84 -3.20
C VAL A 23 -24.02 17.67 -2.14
N ASP A 24 -23.55 17.65 -0.89
CA ASP A 24 -24.14 18.46 0.21
C ASP A 24 -24.16 19.98 -0.10
N TYR A 25 -23.14 20.46 -0.81
CA TYR A 25 -23.10 21.86 -1.27
C TYR A 25 -24.10 22.12 -2.41
N LEU A 26 -24.18 21.22 -3.39
CA LEU A 26 -25.08 21.34 -4.53
C LEU A 26 -26.56 21.30 -4.10
N GLU A 27 -26.89 20.51 -3.08
CA GLU A 27 -28.24 20.45 -2.50
C GLU A 27 -28.65 21.74 -1.77
N LYS A 28 -27.67 22.47 -1.22
CA LYS A 28 -27.90 23.72 -0.47
C LYS A 28 -27.93 24.97 -1.35
N ASP A 29 -27.36 24.91 -2.55
CA ASP A 29 -27.27 26.03 -3.49
C ASP A 29 -27.57 25.56 -4.92
N GLU A 30 -28.78 25.85 -5.41
CA GLU A 30 -29.21 25.51 -6.78
C GLU A 30 -28.38 26.15 -7.88
N GLN A 31 -27.62 27.22 -7.57
CA GLN A 31 -26.70 27.90 -8.49
C GLN A 31 -25.28 27.34 -8.43
N ALA A 32 -25.02 26.42 -7.50
CA ALA A 32 -23.70 25.82 -7.38
C ALA A 32 -23.38 24.87 -8.53
N ASN A 33 -22.13 24.82 -8.90
CA ASN A 33 -21.59 23.88 -9.88
C ASN A 33 -20.30 23.23 -9.36
N VAL A 34 -19.98 22.07 -9.90
CA VAL A 34 -18.82 21.27 -9.50
C VAL A 34 -17.93 20.94 -10.69
N GLU A 35 -16.62 20.94 -10.48
CA GLU A 35 -15.60 20.53 -11.44
C GLU A 35 -14.60 19.55 -10.77
N PHE A 36 -14.17 18.52 -11.50
CA PHE A 36 -13.10 17.63 -11.04
C PHE A 36 -11.76 18.07 -11.63
N VAL A 37 -10.76 18.17 -10.77
CA VAL A 37 -9.43 18.61 -11.14
C VAL A 37 -8.40 17.58 -10.67
N PHE A 38 -7.43 17.25 -11.52
CA PHE A 38 -6.24 16.48 -11.14
C PHE A 38 -4.98 17.29 -11.41
N TRP A 39 -4.13 17.44 -10.41
CA TRP A 39 -2.87 18.17 -10.54
C TRP A 39 -1.70 17.21 -10.77
N VAL A 40 -1.04 17.37 -11.92
CA VAL A 40 0.19 16.69 -12.30
C VAL A 40 1.36 17.61 -11.97
N ASN A 41 2.07 17.31 -10.89
CA ASN A 41 3.33 17.98 -10.61
C ASN A 41 4.49 17.12 -11.11
N PRO A 42 5.29 17.60 -12.10
CA PRO A 42 6.40 16.84 -12.66
C PRO A 42 7.45 16.40 -11.64
N ASP A 43 7.63 17.17 -10.54
CA ASP A 43 8.59 16.84 -9.48
C ASP A 43 8.21 15.59 -8.68
N TYR A 44 6.94 15.17 -8.73
CA TYR A 44 6.45 13.96 -8.05
C TYR A 44 6.44 12.73 -8.96
N ILE A 45 6.78 12.92 -10.24
CA ILE A 45 6.83 11.85 -11.23
C ILE A 45 8.28 11.38 -11.33
N GLY A 46 8.52 10.13 -10.91
CA GLY A 46 9.82 9.49 -11.03
C GLY A 46 9.95 8.65 -12.30
N GLU A 47 10.81 7.64 -12.24
CA GLU A 47 10.88 6.61 -13.27
C GLU A 47 9.52 5.88 -13.36
N TYR A 48 9.11 5.50 -14.58
CA TYR A 48 7.90 4.73 -14.82
C TYR A 48 8.10 3.25 -14.42
N ASP A 49 8.34 3.03 -13.12
CA ASP A 49 8.34 1.72 -12.50
C ASP A 49 6.92 1.13 -12.41
N ALA A 50 6.80 -0.11 -11.96
CA ALA A 50 5.50 -0.80 -11.84
C ALA A 50 4.46 0.01 -11.05
N ARG A 51 4.89 0.76 -10.03
CA ARG A 51 4.03 1.62 -9.21
C ARG A 51 3.48 2.81 -10.01
N GLN A 52 4.34 3.49 -10.79
CA GLN A 52 3.92 4.60 -11.64
C GLN A 52 3.02 4.11 -12.77
N GLN A 53 3.34 2.97 -13.38
CA GLN A 53 2.51 2.33 -14.40
C GLN A 53 1.12 2.04 -13.86
N TYR A 54 1.02 1.35 -12.72
CA TYR A 54 -0.26 1.08 -12.07
C TYR A 54 -1.06 2.35 -11.79
N PHE A 55 -0.40 3.35 -11.20
CA PHE A 55 -1.04 4.62 -10.83
C PHE A 55 -1.66 5.34 -12.03
N PHE A 56 -0.90 5.49 -13.12
CA PHE A 56 -1.40 6.18 -14.31
C PHE A 56 -2.43 5.35 -15.09
N GLN A 57 -2.34 4.03 -15.08
CA GLN A 57 -3.40 3.19 -15.65
C GLN A 57 -4.71 3.32 -14.86
N ALA A 58 -4.64 3.32 -13.53
CA ALA A 58 -5.81 3.55 -12.68
C ALA A 58 -6.40 4.96 -12.88
N LEU A 59 -5.55 5.99 -12.98
CA LEU A 59 -5.98 7.35 -13.28
C LEU A 59 -6.63 7.47 -14.66
N GLU A 60 -6.04 6.86 -15.69
CA GLU A 60 -6.61 6.87 -17.04
C GLU A 60 -7.98 6.17 -17.07
N HIS A 61 -8.10 5.01 -16.40
CA HIS A 61 -9.36 4.30 -16.27
C HIS A 61 -10.41 5.16 -15.57
N PHE A 62 -10.08 5.78 -14.46
CA PHE A 62 -10.98 6.67 -13.72
C PHE A 62 -11.38 7.90 -14.57
N ALA A 63 -10.45 8.52 -15.27
CA ALA A 63 -10.73 9.66 -16.15
C ALA A 63 -11.68 9.28 -17.30
N LYS A 64 -11.51 8.10 -17.90
CA LYS A 64 -12.43 7.55 -18.91
C LYS A 64 -13.82 7.31 -18.32
N ASN A 65 -13.90 6.73 -17.11
CA ASN A 65 -15.16 6.50 -16.41
C ASN A 65 -15.89 7.82 -16.11
N CYS A 66 -15.20 8.80 -15.55
CA CYS A 66 -15.78 10.14 -15.33
C CYS A 66 -16.29 10.78 -16.63
N LYS A 67 -15.50 10.71 -17.70
CA LYS A 67 -15.89 11.24 -19.02
C LYS A 67 -17.15 10.56 -19.57
N THR A 68 -17.29 9.23 -19.41
CA THR A 68 -18.47 8.48 -19.83
C THR A 68 -19.74 8.95 -19.08
N HIS A 69 -19.58 9.38 -17.82
CA HIS A 69 -20.66 9.98 -17.03
C HIS A 69 -20.88 11.48 -17.30
N GLY A 70 -20.21 12.06 -18.28
CA GLY A 70 -20.34 13.50 -18.60
C GLY A 70 -19.54 14.43 -17.67
N MET A 71 -18.65 13.89 -16.85
CA MET A 71 -17.85 14.62 -15.85
C MET A 71 -16.34 14.51 -16.15
N PRO A 72 -15.84 15.01 -17.29
CA PRO A 72 -14.42 14.86 -17.65
C PRO A 72 -13.51 15.62 -16.69
N ILE A 73 -12.45 14.96 -16.22
CA ILE A 73 -11.47 15.58 -15.33
C ILE A 73 -10.65 16.63 -16.06
N ARG A 74 -10.50 17.81 -15.46
CA ARG A 74 -9.55 18.83 -15.89
C ARG A 74 -8.18 18.54 -15.29
N PHE A 75 -7.18 18.36 -16.14
CA PHE A 75 -5.80 18.15 -15.72
C PHE A 75 -5.04 19.47 -15.70
N ILE A 76 -4.26 19.71 -14.65
CA ILE A 76 -3.39 20.86 -14.47
C ILE A 76 -1.97 20.34 -14.35
N GLU A 77 -1.08 20.72 -15.29
CA GLU A 77 0.35 20.40 -15.22
C GLU A 77 1.11 21.61 -14.69
N GLY A 78 2.11 21.38 -13.85
CA GLY A 78 3.00 22.41 -13.36
C GLY A 78 3.26 22.36 -11.86
N GLN A 79 3.86 23.43 -11.35
CA GLN A 79 4.22 23.60 -9.97
C GLN A 79 3.00 24.01 -9.09
N GLU A 80 3.20 24.09 -7.78
CA GLU A 80 2.16 24.51 -6.83
C GLU A 80 1.51 25.85 -7.18
N LYS A 81 2.30 26.78 -7.76
CA LYS A 81 1.80 28.08 -8.23
C LYS A 81 0.76 27.92 -9.35
N ASP A 82 1.04 27.06 -10.33
CA ASP A 82 0.16 26.85 -11.48
C ASP A 82 -1.16 26.22 -11.03
N PHE A 83 -1.12 25.30 -10.07
CA PHE A 83 -2.31 24.71 -9.45
C PHE A 83 -3.15 25.77 -8.73
N LEU A 84 -2.52 26.65 -7.95
CA LEU A 84 -3.21 27.72 -7.22
C LEU A 84 -3.87 28.71 -8.16
N GLU A 85 -3.18 29.14 -9.22
CA GLU A 85 -3.73 30.04 -10.24
C GLU A 85 -4.90 29.40 -10.99
N ALA A 86 -4.76 28.12 -11.40
CA ALA A 86 -5.81 27.40 -12.10
C ALA A 86 -7.07 27.11 -11.23
N THR A 87 -6.93 27.12 -9.91
CA THR A 87 -8.02 26.88 -8.96
C THR A 87 -8.47 28.14 -8.20
N ASP A 88 -7.89 29.30 -8.51
CA ASP A 88 -8.18 30.57 -7.79
C ASP A 88 -9.65 30.96 -7.84
N MET A 89 -10.34 30.67 -8.92
CA MET A 89 -11.74 31.01 -9.14
C MET A 89 -12.73 30.12 -8.35
N ALA A 90 -12.26 29.07 -7.67
CA ALA A 90 -13.13 28.23 -6.83
C ALA A 90 -13.50 28.94 -5.53
N ASP A 91 -14.79 29.00 -5.25
CA ASP A 91 -15.31 29.44 -3.95
C ASP A 91 -14.96 28.40 -2.87
N VAL A 92 -15.04 27.12 -3.25
CA VAL A 92 -14.71 25.98 -2.37
C VAL A 92 -13.76 25.00 -3.06
N LEU A 93 -12.66 24.65 -2.40
CA LEU A 93 -11.77 23.57 -2.80
C LEU A 93 -11.95 22.39 -1.84
N LEU A 94 -12.41 21.25 -2.36
CA LEU A 94 -12.60 20.01 -1.60
C LEU A 94 -11.53 18.99 -1.98
N PHE A 95 -11.03 18.26 -0.99
CA PHE A 95 -10.12 17.13 -1.23
C PHE A 95 -10.09 16.14 -0.06
N ASN A 96 -9.82 14.88 -0.36
CA ASN A 96 -9.64 13.84 0.66
C ASN A 96 -8.26 13.98 1.30
N ALA A 97 -8.20 14.05 2.64
CA ALA A 97 -7.02 14.40 3.40
C ALA A 97 -5.88 13.37 3.28
N GLU A 98 -4.67 13.86 3.23
CA GLU A 98 -3.44 13.11 3.47
C GLU A 98 -2.86 13.52 4.83
N TYR A 99 -2.51 12.52 5.66
CA TYR A 99 -2.04 12.76 7.03
C TYR A 99 -0.55 12.53 7.21
N VAL A 100 0.14 12.09 6.16
CA VAL A 100 1.56 11.73 6.19
C VAL A 100 2.38 12.69 5.31
N GLU A 101 3.57 13.08 5.80
CA GLU A 101 4.51 13.89 5.02
C GLU A 101 5.03 13.16 3.76
N PRO A 102 5.27 13.89 2.66
CA PRO A 102 5.23 15.36 2.48
C PRO A 102 3.84 15.93 2.11
N PHE A 103 2.86 15.07 1.91
CA PHE A 103 1.56 15.46 1.37
C PHE A 103 0.73 16.29 2.36
N LYS A 104 0.85 16.01 3.65
CA LYS A 104 0.22 16.83 4.69
C LYS A 104 0.71 18.29 4.62
N SER A 105 2.02 18.49 4.58
CA SER A 105 2.61 19.83 4.48
C SER A 105 2.24 20.55 3.18
N ARG A 106 2.12 19.82 2.05
CA ARG A 106 1.61 20.38 0.80
C ARG A 106 0.18 20.90 0.97
N ASP A 107 -0.70 20.10 1.54
CA ASP A 107 -2.10 20.45 1.77
C ASP A 107 -2.20 21.70 2.68
N ASP A 108 -1.42 21.74 3.77
CA ASP A 108 -1.37 22.89 4.67
C ASP A 108 -0.91 24.18 3.97
N ARG A 109 0.11 24.09 3.08
CA ARG A 109 0.59 25.24 2.29
C ARG A 109 -0.46 25.74 1.31
N ILE A 110 -1.13 24.85 0.59
CA ILE A 110 -2.19 25.20 -0.38
C ILE A 110 -3.33 25.90 0.34
N MET A 111 -3.84 25.34 1.43
CA MET A 111 -4.91 25.95 2.22
C MET A 111 -4.50 27.34 2.74
N LYS A 112 -3.28 27.49 3.25
CA LYS A 112 -2.75 28.79 3.71
C LYS A 112 -2.67 29.81 2.59
N LYS A 113 -2.21 29.41 1.38
CA LYS A 113 -2.07 30.32 0.23
C LYS A 113 -3.42 30.73 -0.39
N ARG A 114 -4.45 29.92 -0.21
CA ARG A 114 -5.82 30.29 -0.63
C ARG A 114 -6.46 31.35 0.29
N GLY A 115 -5.89 31.61 1.47
CA GLY A 115 -6.34 32.67 2.38
C GLY A 115 -7.76 32.42 2.90
N ASP A 116 -8.65 33.41 2.72
CA ASP A 116 -10.04 33.36 3.20
C ASP A 116 -10.96 32.49 2.32
N LYS A 117 -10.49 32.00 1.16
CA LYS A 117 -11.27 31.09 0.28
C LYS A 117 -11.39 29.73 0.94
N LYS A 118 -12.60 29.19 0.97
CA LYS A 118 -12.90 27.95 1.66
C LYS A 118 -12.13 26.76 1.08
N SER A 119 -11.50 25.99 1.94
CA SER A 119 -10.82 24.74 1.59
C SER A 119 -11.13 23.70 2.66
N GLU A 120 -11.60 22.52 2.25
CA GLU A 120 -11.99 21.45 3.19
C GLU A 120 -11.22 20.16 2.90
N ARG A 121 -10.67 19.59 3.98
CA ARG A 121 -10.03 18.26 4.00
C ARG A 121 -10.99 17.25 4.61
N LEU A 122 -11.33 16.21 3.86
CA LEU A 122 -12.29 15.19 4.25
C LEU A 122 -11.57 13.89 4.64
N LEU A 123 -12.07 13.22 5.69
CA LEU A 123 -11.58 11.92 6.11
C LEU A 123 -12.08 10.83 5.16
N ASP A 124 -11.22 10.31 4.31
CA ASP A 124 -11.60 9.28 3.34
C ASP A 124 -10.83 7.97 3.48
N ARG A 125 -9.49 8.05 3.53
CA ARG A 125 -8.57 6.92 3.46
C ARG A 125 -8.48 6.07 4.73
N HIS A 126 -9.16 6.47 5.80
CA HIS A 126 -9.12 5.85 7.12
C HIS A 126 -10.53 5.54 7.64
N LEU A 127 -10.65 4.44 8.39
CA LEU A 127 -11.88 4.09 9.09
C LEU A 127 -12.18 5.08 10.22
N LEU A 128 -11.13 5.52 10.93
CA LEU A 128 -11.20 6.53 11.98
C LEU A 128 -10.19 7.63 11.70
N HIS A 129 -10.49 8.84 12.19
CA HIS A 129 -9.49 9.91 12.16
C HIS A 129 -8.22 9.46 12.90
N PRO A 130 -7.01 9.63 12.34
CA PRO A 130 -5.77 9.13 12.95
C PRO A 130 -5.49 9.63 14.38
N HIS A 131 -6.15 10.72 14.81
CA HIS A 131 -6.12 11.20 16.19
C HIS A 131 -7.18 10.58 17.11
N ALA A 132 -8.06 9.71 16.62
CA ALA A 132 -9.20 9.22 17.40
C ALA A 132 -8.83 8.15 18.44
N VAL A 133 -7.74 7.41 18.23
CA VAL A 133 -7.33 6.30 19.09
C VAL A 133 -6.13 6.71 19.95
N LYS A 134 -6.42 7.11 21.18
CA LYS A 134 -5.43 7.58 22.17
C LYS A 134 -5.55 6.79 23.47
N LYS A 135 -4.46 6.78 24.24
CA LYS A 135 -4.46 6.35 25.64
C LYS A 135 -5.17 7.37 26.53
N ASN A 136 -5.42 6.99 27.78
CA ASN A 136 -6.07 7.89 28.76
C ASN A 136 -5.25 9.16 29.08
N ASP A 137 -3.92 9.09 28.93
CA ASP A 137 -3.00 10.21 29.11
C ASP A 137 -2.88 11.13 27.88
N GLY A 138 -3.65 10.83 26.80
CA GLY A 138 -3.64 11.57 25.55
C GLY A 138 -2.53 11.15 24.57
N SER A 139 -1.59 10.30 24.99
CA SER A 139 -0.51 9.79 24.12
C SER A 139 -1.02 8.69 23.15
N TYR A 140 -0.21 8.36 22.14
CA TYR A 140 -0.55 7.35 21.16
C TYR A 140 0.04 5.98 21.51
N TYR A 141 -0.64 4.93 21.05
CA TYR A 141 -0.19 3.56 21.27
C TYR A 141 1.03 3.25 20.37
N LYS A 142 2.02 2.56 20.94
CA LYS A 142 3.15 1.94 20.22
C LYS A 142 3.05 0.40 20.19
N VAL A 143 1.95 -0.18 20.72
CA VAL A 143 1.69 -1.62 20.76
C VAL A 143 0.31 -1.88 20.17
N PHE A 144 0.22 -2.85 19.27
CA PHE A 144 -0.98 -3.10 18.47
C PHE A 144 -2.19 -3.56 19.29
N THR A 145 -2.01 -4.54 20.18
CA THR A 145 -3.15 -5.13 20.91
C THR A 145 -3.97 -4.10 21.70
N PRO A 146 -3.38 -3.22 22.51
CA PRO A 146 -4.15 -2.18 23.20
C PRO A 146 -4.72 -1.13 22.23
N TYR A 147 -4.05 -0.83 21.13
CA TYR A 147 -4.59 0.02 20.06
C TYR A 147 -5.87 -0.59 19.49
N LYS A 148 -5.81 -1.86 19.03
CA LYS A 148 -6.97 -2.58 18.49
C LYS A 148 -8.13 -2.59 19.47
N ASN A 149 -7.89 -2.90 20.75
CA ASN A 149 -8.94 -2.94 21.76
C ASN A 149 -9.63 -1.59 21.98
N THR A 150 -8.90 -0.49 21.82
CA THR A 150 -9.45 0.87 21.88
C THR A 150 -10.16 1.23 20.58
N PHE A 151 -9.59 0.86 19.44
CA PHE A 151 -10.17 1.07 18.11
C PHE A 151 -11.57 0.43 17.99
N LEU A 152 -11.72 -0.82 18.41
CA LEU A 152 -12.98 -1.58 18.36
C LEU A 152 -14.11 -1.02 19.22
N LYS A 153 -13.82 -0.06 20.12
CA LYS A 153 -14.83 0.66 20.92
C LYS A 153 -15.35 1.94 20.24
N LYS A 154 -14.83 2.26 19.04
CA LYS A 154 -15.21 3.46 18.31
C LYS A 154 -16.23 3.12 17.23
N ASP A 155 -17.15 4.03 17.00
CA ASP A 155 -18.08 3.93 15.89
C ASP A 155 -17.36 4.22 14.57
N ILE A 156 -17.54 3.34 13.61
CA ILE A 156 -17.01 3.48 12.26
C ILE A 156 -18.13 3.97 11.36
N SER A 157 -17.87 5.07 10.64
CA SER A 157 -18.83 5.63 9.70
C SER A 157 -19.13 4.63 8.56
N LYS A 158 -20.37 4.59 8.13
CA LYS A 158 -20.78 3.86 6.92
C LYS A 158 -20.14 4.49 5.67
N PRO A 159 -20.11 3.75 4.54
CA PRO A 159 -19.77 4.32 3.25
C PRO A 159 -20.56 5.59 2.95
N TYR A 160 -19.94 6.59 2.38
CA TYR A 160 -20.58 7.85 2.03
C TYR A 160 -21.38 7.70 0.74
N PRO A 161 -22.70 7.91 0.78
CA PRO A 161 -23.52 7.88 -0.44
C PRO A 161 -23.18 9.08 -1.32
N VAL A 162 -23.07 8.87 -2.62
CA VAL A 162 -22.82 9.92 -3.61
C VAL A 162 -24.01 9.99 -4.57
N ASN A 163 -24.68 11.13 -4.62
CA ASN A 163 -25.74 11.37 -5.60
C ASN A 163 -25.12 11.71 -6.96
N LEU A 164 -24.85 10.67 -7.74
CA LEU A 164 -24.20 10.77 -9.05
C LEU A 164 -25.02 11.61 -10.04
N ASP A 165 -26.35 11.53 -10.00
CA ASP A 165 -27.21 12.26 -10.96
C ASP A 165 -27.15 13.76 -10.69
N LEU A 166 -27.15 14.19 -9.42
CA LEU A 166 -26.97 15.60 -9.08
C LEU A 166 -25.58 16.11 -9.46
N LEU A 167 -24.53 15.30 -9.26
CA LEU A 167 -23.19 15.66 -9.72
C LEU A 167 -23.15 15.88 -11.23
N LYS A 168 -23.75 14.98 -12.03
CA LYS A 168 -23.82 15.10 -13.50
C LYS A 168 -24.59 16.35 -13.92
N GLU A 169 -25.76 16.60 -13.31
CA GLU A 169 -26.63 17.76 -13.62
C GLU A 169 -25.89 19.07 -13.39
N ARG A 170 -25.12 19.16 -12.30
CA ARG A 170 -24.40 20.37 -11.89
C ARG A 170 -22.95 20.40 -12.29
N TYR A 171 -22.51 19.44 -13.11
CA TYR A 171 -21.12 19.40 -13.56
C TYR A 171 -20.82 20.49 -14.57
N HIS A 172 -19.78 21.27 -14.31
CA HIS A 172 -19.32 22.32 -15.20
C HIS A 172 -17.95 22.01 -15.76
N THR A 173 -17.87 21.79 -17.08
CA THR A 173 -16.59 21.55 -17.76
C THR A 173 -16.02 22.83 -18.31
N ARG A 174 -14.82 23.20 -17.88
CA ARG A 174 -14.04 24.24 -18.54
C ARG A 174 -13.28 23.65 -19.72
N ARG A 175 -13.26 24.39 -20.84
CA ARG A 175 -12.44 23.98 -21.97
C ARG A 175 -10.97 24.01 -21.58
N GLN A 176 -10.29 22.87 -21.66
CA GLN A 176 -8.86 22.74 -21.45
C GLN A 176 -8.25 21.74 -22.42
N ASN A 177 -7.00 22.02 -22.81
CA ASN A 177 -6.21 21.05 -23.55
C ASN A 177 -5.57 20.03 -22.60
N ASN A 178 -6.14 18.85 -22.52
CA ASN A 178 -5.60 17.73 -21.74
C ASN A 178 -4.65 16.85 -22.58
N ALA A 179 -4.21 17.31 -23.76
CA ALA A 179 -3.42 16.49 -24.69
C ALA A 179 -2.08 16.01 -24.06
N PHE A 180 -1.48 16.82 -23.19
CA PHE A 180 -0.26 16.45 -22.49
C PHE A 180 -0.41 15.15 -21.66
N MET A 181 -1.59 14.84 -21.15
CA MET A 181 -1.84 13.60 -20.40
C MET A 181 -1.67 12.35 -21.24
N LEU A 182 -1.83 12.45 -22.57
CA LEU A 182 -1.61 11.29 -23.45
C LEU A 182 -0.17 10.79 -23.38
N ASP A 183 0.80 11.67 -23.15
CA ASP A 183 2.20 11.27 -23.04
C ASP A 183 2.47 10.58 -21.71
N TYR A 184 1.89 11.04 -20.61
CA TYR A 184 1.95 10.35 -19.32
C TYR A 184 1.32 8.96 -19.40
N PHE A 185 0.14 8.84 -20.00
CA PHE A 185 -0.54 7.56 -20.15
C PHE A 185 0.22 6.59 -21.08
N LYS A 186 0.81 7.08 -22.18
CA LYS A 186 1.65 6.26 -23.07
C LYS A 186 2.91 5.75 -22.37
N GLN A 187 3.58 6.61 -21.59
CA GLN A 187 4.78 6.22 -20.86
C GLN A 187 4.46 5.20 -19.74
N ALA A 188 3.28 5.29 -19.16
CA ALA A 188 2.79 4.36 -18.17
C ALA A 188 2.18 3.08 -18.75
N ALA A 189 2.00 3.01 -20.07
CA ALA A 189 1.48 1.80 -20.71
C ALA A 189 2.42 0.61 -20.46
N SER A 190 1.84 -0.52 -20.09
CA SER A 190 2.54 -1.76 -19.78
C SER A 190 1.75 -2.92 -20.39
N GLU A 191 2.43 -4.00 -20.74
CA GLU A 191 1.80 -5.26 -21.12
C GLU A 191 1.10 -5.94 -19.93
N ALA A 192 1.43 -5.55 -18.71
CA ALA A 192 0.81 -6.09 -17.51
C ALA A 192 -0.63 -5.58 -17.38
N ASP A 193 -1.59 -6.50 -17.42
CA ASP A 193 -2.97 -6.23 -17.02
C ASP A 193 -3.06 -6.24 -15.50
N PHE A 194 -3.08 -5.06 -14.92
CA PHE A 194 -3.24 -4.91 -13.47
C PHE A 194 -4.68 -5.05 -13.00
N GLY A 195 -5.66 -5.13 -13.89
CA GLY A 195 -7.08 -5.18 -13.53
C GLY A 195 -7.50 -3.96 -12.71
N VAL A 196 -7.27 -2.76 -13.24
CA VAL A 196 -7.56 -1.47 -12.57
C VAL A 196 -9.04 -1.10 -12.63
N GLY A 197 -9.48 -0.22 -11.73
CA GLY A 197 -10.78 0.41 -11.72
C GLY A 197 -11.69 -0.05 -10.58
N GLU A 198 -12.63 0.81 -10.22
CA GLU A 198 -13.59 0.63 -9.14
C GLU A 198 -14.43 -0.66 -9.30
N GLU A 199 -14.84 -0.95 -10.53
CA GLU A 199 -15.60 -2.17 -10.85
C GLU A 199 -14.77 -3.44 -10.62
N GLN A 200 -13.49 -3.44 -11.03
CA GLN A 200 -12.60 -4.58 -10.81
C GLN A 200 -12.28 -4.78 -9.33
N ALA A 201 -12.07 -3.69 -8.60
CA ALA A 201 -11.87 -3.73 -7.15
C ALA A 201 -13.09 -4.34 -6.44
N THR A 202 -14.30 -3.92 -6.82
CA THR A 202 -15.56 -4.43 -6.26
C THR A 202 -15.76 -5.91 -6.59
N LYS A 203 -15.55 -6.33 -7.85
CA LYS A 203 -15.63 -7.75 -8.26
C LYS A 203 -14.65 -8.61 -7.47
N ARG A 204 -13.41 -8.15 -7.31
CA ARG A 204 -12.39 -8.87 -6.55
C ARG A 204 -12.76 -9.00 -5.07
N LEU A 205 -13.29 -7.93 -4.46
CA LEU A 205 -13.75 -7.97 -3.07
C LEU A 205 -14.88 -8.98 -2.90
N GLN A 206 -15.89 -8.96 -3.77
CA GLN A 206 -17.03 -9.89 -3.74
C GLN A 206 -16.57 -11.35 -3.91
N ALA A 207 -15.65 -11.61 -4.85
CA ALA A 207 -15.07 -12.93 -5.04
C ALA A 207 -14.32 -13.41 -3.79
N PHE A 208 -13.53 -12.55 -3.16
CA PHE A 208 -12.83 -12.84 -1.91
C PHE A 208 -13.81 -13.16 -0.76
N ILE A 209 -14.82 -12.33 -0.57
CA ILE A 209 -15.83 -12.52 0.48
C ILE A 209 -16.52 -13.89 0.29
N LYS A 210 -16.98 -14.16 -0.92
CA LYS A 210 -17.71 -15.40 -1.24
C LYS A 210 -16.87 -16.66 -1.06
N ASN A 211 -15.61 -16.64 -1.47
CA ASN A 211 -14.82 -17.86 -1.63
C ASN A 211 -13.78 -18.08 -0.53
N ASN A 212 -13.25 -17.00 0.10
CA ASN A 212 -12.03 -17.08 0.90
C ASN A 212 -12.16 -16.45 2.30
N LEU A 213 -13.13 -15.57 2.54
CA LEU A 213 -13.21 -14.82 3.81
C LEU A 213 -13.35 -15.74 5.02
N SER A 214 -14.19 -16.79 4.94
CA SER A 214 -14.43 -17.70 6.06
C SER A 214 -13.18 -18.49 6.49
N SER A 215 -12.30 -18.81 5.52
CA SER A 215 -11.05 -19.57 5.71
C SER A 215 -9.79 -18.69 5.66
N TYR A 216 -9.95 -17.37 5.69
CA TYR A 216 -8.83 -16.44 5.55
C TYR A 216 -7.74 -16.64 6.60
N ASP A 217 -8.09 -16.94 7.85
CA ASP A 217 -7.12 -17.19 8.93
C ASP A 217 -6.21 -18.41 8.67
N GLU A 218 -6.68 -19.39 7.89
CA GLU A 218 -5.91 -20.58 7.53
C GLU A 218 -5.10 -20.36 6.23
N GLN A 219 -5.66 -19.66 5.26
CA GLN A 219 -5.09 -19.54 3.92
C GLN A 219 -4.20 -18.31 3.72
N ARG A 220 -4.37 -17.27 4.54
CA ARG A 220 -3.65 -15.99 4.40
C ARG A 220 -2.12 -16.09 4.39
N ASP A 221 -1.57 -17.17 4.90
CA ASP A 221 -0.14 -17.39 4.99
C ASP A 221 0.42 -18.31 3.87
N LEU A 222 -0.42 -18.81 2.99
CA LEU A 222 -0.06 -19.77 1.94
C LEU A 222 0.13 -19.05 0.59
N PRO A 223 1.36 -18.75 0.15
CA PRO A 223 1.60 -17.95 -1.05
C PRO A 223 1.20 -18.64 -2.36
N ALA A 224 1.09 -19.96 -2.37
CA ALA A 224 0.61 -20.72 -3.54
C ALA A 224 -0.91 -20.75 -3.69
N VAL A 225 -1.65 -20.24 -2.68
CA VAL A 225 -3.12 -20.24 -2.65
C VAL A 225 -3.64 -18.84 -2.91
N ASP A 226 -4.66 -18.70 -3.75
CA ASP A 226 -5.37 -17.40 -3.90
C ASP A 226 -6.28 -17.14 -2.69
N GLY A 227 -5.70 -17.08 -1.49
CA GLY A 227 -6.37 -16.93 -0.20
C GLY A 227 -6.45 -15.50 0.31
N THR A 228 -5.96 -14.51 -0.47
CA THR A 228 -5.93 -13.10 -0.04
C THR A 228 -6.84 -12.22 -0.91
N SER A 229 -7.28 -11.08 -0.35
CA SER A 229 -8.19 -10.18 -1.05
C SER A 229 -7.55 -9.41 -2.21
N LEU A 230 -6.23 -9.17 -2.17
CA LEU A 230 -5.49 -8.28 -3.07
C LEU A 230 -5.99 -6.82 -3.06
N MET A 231 -6.65 -6.38 -1.97
CA MET A 231 -7.22 -5.03 -1.89
C MET A 231 -6.16 -3.93 -1.70
N SER A 232 -4.93 -4.27 -1.32
CA SER A 232 -3.88 -3.29 -1.02
C SER A 232 -3.61 -2.29 -2.15
N ARG A 233 -3.55 -2.76 -3.41
CA ARG A 233 -3.34 -1.89 -4.57
C ARG A 233 -4.50 -0.94 -4.82
N TYR A 234 -5.74 -1.42 -4.70
CA TYR A 234 -6.94 -0.61 -4.89
C TYR A 234 -7.12 0.42 -3.76
N LEU A 235 -6.78 0.06 -2.53
CA LEU A 235 -6.74 1.01 -1.41
C LEU A 235 -5.65 2.07 -1.61
N ARG A 236 -4.53 1.72 -2.25
CA ARG A 236 -3.42 2.65 -2.49
C ARG A 236 -3.81 3.78 -3.45
N THR A 237 -4.52 3.47 -4.52
CA THR A 237 -5.00 4.43 -5.52
C THR A 237 -6.42 4.95 -5.24
N GLY A 238 -7.08 4.36 -4.24
CA GLY A 238 -8.42 4.76 -3.84
C GLY A 238 -9.51 4.33 -4.81
N GLU A 239 -9.29 3.25 -5.56
CA GLU A 239 -10.27 2.63 -6.46
C GLU A 239 -11.39 1.93 -5.70
N ILE A 240 -11.24 1.73 -4.39
CA ILE A 240 -12.28 1.27 -3.46
C ILE A 240 -12.15 1.98 -2.12
N GLY A 241 -13.27 2.30 -1.48
CA GLY A 241 -13.32 2.89 -0.15
C GLY A 241 -12.98 1.87 0.94
N ILE A 242 -12.21 2.28 1.95
CA ILE A 242 -11.92 1.42 3.10
C ILE A 242 -13.18 1.09 3.90
N ARG A 243 -14.17 2.00 3.94
CA ARG A 243 -15.46 1.78 4.59
C ARG A 243 -16.30 0.77 3.84
N THR A 244 -16.26 0.81 2.51
CA THR A 244 -16.92 -0.20 1.65
C THR A 244 -16.38 -1.59 1.94
N ILE A 245 -15.06 -1.76 2.06
CA ILE A 245 -14.45 -3.05 2.41
C ILE A 245 -14.86 -3.47 3.83
N TYR A 246 -14.74 -2.56 4.79
CA TYR A 246 -15.07 -2.84 6.19
C TYR A 246 -16.55 -3.25 6.35
N GLU A 247 -17.48 -2.48 5.76
CA GLU A 247 -18.90 -2.73 5.84
C GLU A 247 -19.29 -4.05 5.16
N ALA A 248 -18.79 -4.30 3.93
CA ALA A 248 -19.07 -5.54 3.21
C ALA A 248 -18.60 -6.77 4.00
N VAL A 249 -17.40 -6.73 4.58
CA VAL A 249 -16.89 -7.82 5.41
C VAL A 249 -17.64 -7.91 6.75
N ASN A 250 -18.03 -6.77 7.35
CA ASN A 250 -18.69 -6.76 8.64
C ASN A 250 -20.13 -7.30 8.59
N GLN A 251 -20.78 -7.23 7.44
CA GLN A 251 -22.13 -7.78 7.22
C GLN A 251 -22.14 -9.31 7.11
N GLU A 252 -21.00 -9.95 6.81
CA GLU A 252 -20.94 -11.40 6.69
C GLU A 252 -21.09 -12.12 8.05
N GLU A 253 -21.47 -13.38 8.00
CA GLU A 253 -21.57 -14.23 9.19
C GLU A 253 -20.25 -14.29 9.97
N GLY A 254 -20.32 -14.46 11.27
CA GLY A 254 -19.17 -14.51 12.16
C GLY A 254 -18.30 -15.74 11.89
N SER A 255 -17.05 -15.49 11.47
CA SER A 255 -16.02 -16.53 11.32
C SER A 255 -14.69 -16.03 11.87
N LYS A 256 -13.75 -16.96 12.10
CA LYS A 256 -12.38 -16.59 12.49
C LYS A 256 -11.65 -15.88 11.36
N GLY A 257 -11.89 -16.29 10.11
CA GLY A 257 -11.35 -15.63 8.93
C GLY A 257 -11.81 -14.16 8.83
N LYS A 258 -13.13 -13.89 9.01
CA LYS A 258 -13.67 -12.52 9.08
C LYS A 258 -12.96 -11.68 10.15
N GLN A 259 -12.88 -12.19 11.39
CA GLN A 259 -12.23 -11.48 12.49
C GLN A 259 -10.76 -11.18 12.20
N THR A 260 -10.06 -12.14 11.60
CA THR A 260 -8.67 -12.00 11.19
C THR A 260 -8.55 -10.92 10.12
N TYR A 261 -9.39 -10.94 9.10
CA TYR A 261 -9.34 -9.93 8.03
C TYR A 261 -9.62 -8.50 8.53
N LEU A 262 -10.65 -8.32 9.36
CA LEU A 262 -10.91 -7.02 10.00
C LEU A 262 -9.74 -6.55 10.87
N THR A 263 -9.02 -7.50 11.51
CA THR A 263 -7.81 -7.16 12.27
C THR A 263 -6.69 -6.65 11.35
N GLU A 264 -6.55 -7.15 10.12
CA GLU A 264 -5.57 -6.64 9.15
C GLU A 264 -5.89 -5.20 8.70
N LEU A 265 -7.17 -4.84 8.55
CA LEU A 265 -7.55 -3.45 8.28
C LEU A 265 -7.15 -2.54 9.47
N ILE A 266 -7.29 -3.02 10.71
CA ILE A 266 -6.88 -2.27 11.90
C ILE A 266 -5.34 -2.15 11.98
N TRP A 267 -4.57 -3.16 11.53
CA TRP A 267 -3.12 -3.05 11.41
C TRP A 267 -2.70 -1.91 10.46
N ARG A 268 -3.41 -1.75 9.34
CA ARG A 268 -3.18 -0.63 8.42
C ARG A 268 -3.39 0.72 9.11
N GLU A 269 -4.49 0.90 9.84
CA GLU A 269 -4.77 2.10 10.63
C GLU A 269 -3.70 2.36 11.70
N PHE A 270 -3.23 1.30 12.36
CA PHE A 270 -2.18 1.40 13.37
C PHE A 270 -0.86 1.91 12.80
N TYR A 271 -0.39 1.36 11.68
CA TYR A 271 0.84 1.82 11.04
C TYR A 271 0.73 3.28 10.55
N TYR A 272 -0.43 3.68 10.06
CA TYR A 272 -0.68 5.10 9.73
C TYR A 272 -0.58 5.99 10.97
N THR A 273 -1.17 5.59 12.08
CA THR A 273 -1.08 6.32 13.35
C THR A 273 0.38 6.46 13.80
N ILE A 274 1.16 5.38 13.70
CA ILE A 274 2.59 5.41 14.01
C ILE A 274 3.33 6.42 13.12
N LEU A 275 3.20 6.30 11.80
CA LEU A 275 3.95 7.16 10.88
C LEU A 275 3.54 8.64 11.00
N MET A 276 2.27 8.92 11.27
CA MET A 276 1.77 10.28 11.45
C MET A 276 2.29 10.94 12.72
N HIS A 277 2.36 10.19 13.84
CA HIS A 277 2.77 10.73 15.14
C HIS A 277 4.25 10.61 15.45
N TYR A 278 4.94 9.73 14.72
CA TYR A 278 6.38 9.50 14.82
C TYR A 278 7.00 9.56 13.42
N PRO A 279 6.95 10.75 12.74
CA PRO A 279 7.39 10.89 11.35
C PRO A 279 8.87 10.60 11.14
N GLU A 280 9.71 10.72 12.20
CA GLU A 280 11.10 10.31 12.23
C GLU A 280 11.28 8.80 11.96
N SER A 281 10.24 7.98 12.19
CA SER A 281 10.24 6.55 11.90
C SER A 281 10.50 6.20 10.42
N LYS A 282 10.39 7.18 9.51
CA LYS A 282 10.84 7.02 8.13
C LYS A 282 12.34 6.74 8.01
N ARG A 283 13.13 7.19 8.98
CA ARG A 283 14.59 7.14 8.94
C ARG A 283 15.22 6.53 10.19
N LEU A 284 14.51 6.55 11.30
CA LEU A 284 15.01 6.08 12.59
C LEU A 284 14.12 4.94 13.12
N PRO A 285 14.70 3.98 13.82
CA PRO A 285 13.94 2.98 14.56
C PRO A 285 12.93 3.63 15.51
N VAL A 286 11.69 3.13 15.53
CA VAL A 286 10.69 3.55 16.54
C VAL A 286 11.13 3.13 17.94
N ASN A 287 11.82 2.00 18.06
CA ASN A 287 12.45 1.57 19.30
C ASN A 287 13.87 2.16 19.36
N GLU A 288 14.03 3.23 20.13
CA GLU A 288 15.29 4.00 20.26
C GLU A 288 16.49 3.15 20.71
N GLN A 289 16.26 2.07 21.42
CA GLN A 289 17.29 1.10 21.84
C GLN A 289 18.13 0.60 20.66
N TYR A 290 17.53 0.49 19.48
CA TYR A 290 18.15 -0.07 18.28
C TYR A 290 18.67 0.97 17.27
N THR A 291 18.72 2.23 17.64
CA THR A 291 19.28 3.31 16.77
C THR A 291 20.77 3.13 16.50
N LYS A 292 21.47 2.41 17.36
CA LYS A 292 22.92 2.17 17.28
C LYS A 292 23.28 0.81 16.68
N VAL A 293 22.32 0.06 16.15
CA VAL A 293 22.62 -1.20 15.46
C VAL A 293 23.51 -0.92 14.24
N GLU A 294 24.70 -1.53 14.24
CA GLU A 294 25.62 -1.43 13.13
C GLU A 294 25.26 -2.45 12.06
N TRP A 295 24.86 -1.97 10.89
CA TRP A 295 24.52 -2.76 9.73
C TRP A 295 25.78 -3.06 8.89
N GLU A 296 25.78 -4.19 8.20
CA GLU A 296 26.85 -4.55 7.28
C GLU A 296 26.71 -3.81 5.93
N THR A 297 27.86 -3.56 5.30
CA THR A 297 27.91 -3.04 3.92
C THR A 297 28.18 -4.21 2.98
N ASP A 298 27.17 -5.02 2.72
CA ASP A 298 27.23 -6.16 1.80
C ASP A 298 26.48 -5.85 0.50
N GLU A 299 27.14 -5.19 -0.42
CA GLU A 299 26.54 -4.83 -1.71
C GLU A 299 26.33 -6.07 -2.60
N ALA A 300 27.20 -7.08 -2.51
CA ALA A 300 27.06 -8.31 -3.27
C ALA A 300 25.86 -9.14 -2.80
N GLY A 301 25.72 -9.30 -1.47
CA GLY A 301 24.56 -9.96 -0.86
C GLY A 301 23.27 -9.20 -1.13
N PHE A 302 23.28 -7.86 -1.02
CA PHE A 302 22.12 -7.03 -1.37
C PHE A 302 21.71 -7.20 -2.84
N LYS A 303 22.67 -7.21 -3.76
CA LYS A 303 22.41 -7.45 -5.18
C LYS A 303 21.82 -8.84 -5.42
N ALA A 304 22.42 -9.88 -4.85
CA ALA A 304 21.89 -11.25 -4.96
C ALA A 304 20.46 -11.35 -4.41
N TRP A 305 20.16 -10.67 -3.30
CA TRP A 305 18.82 -10.60 -2.74
C TRP A 305 17.85 -9.89 -3.71
N THR A 306 18.21 -8.73 -4.27
CA THR A 306 17.35 -8.01 -5.23
C THR A 306 17.08 -8.78 -6.51
N GLU A 307 18.05 -9.59 -6.97
CA GLU A 307 17.93 -10.41 -8.18
C GLU A 307 17.25 -11.77 -7.96
N GLY A 308 16.97 -12.16 -6.70
CA GLY A 308 16.43 -13.48 -6.36
C GLY A 308 17.45 -14.59 -6.69
N LYS A 309 18.69 -14.42 -6.22
CA LYS A 309 19.85 -15.32 -6.41
C LYS A 309 20.59 -15.58 -5.11
N THR A 310 19.88 -15.65 -4.00
CA THR A 310 20.48 -15.87 -2.68
C THR A 310 20.87 -17.32 -2.41
N GLY A 311 20.38 -18.24 -3.23
CA GLY A 311 20.51 -19.68 -2.99
C GLY A 311 19.49 -20.23 -1.97
N TYR A 312 18.56 -19.43 -1.51
CA TYR A 312 17.42 -19.83 -0.68
C TYR A 312 16.13 -19.79 -1.51
N PRO A 313 15.58 -20.94 -1.97
CA PRO A 313 14.52 -20.98 -2.99
C PRO A 313 13.29 -20.14 -2.65
N ILE A 314 12.84 -20.11 -1.40
CA ILE A 314 11.65 -19.32 -1.02
C ILE A 314 11.93 -17.81 -1.08
N VAL A 315 13.15 -17.37 -0.73
CA VAL A 315 13.57 -15.97 -0.82
C VAL A 315 13.67 -15.55 -2.28
N ASP A 316 14.34 -16.39 -3.11
CA ASP A 316 14.55 -16.11 -4.51
C ASP A 316 13.23 -16.10 -5.30
N ALA A 317 12.35 -17.05 -5.07
CA ALA A 317 11.01 -17.08 -5.66
C ALA A 317 10.19 -15.83 -5.28
N ALA A 318 10.25 -15.40 -4.02
CA ALA A 318 9.55 -14.21 -3.55
C ALA A 318 10.07 -12.92 -4.21
N MET A 319 11.40 -12.78 -4.34
CA MET A 319 11.99 -11.61 -4.99
C MET A 319 11.71 -11.60 -6.49
N ARG A 320 11.67 -12.76 -7.15
CA ARG A 320 11.25 -12.85 -8.57
C ARG A 320 9.75 -12.54 -8.74
N GLN A 321 8.88 -12.97 -7.81
CA GLN A 321 7.49 -12.54 -7.81
C GLN A 321 7.39 -11.01 -7.79
N LEU A 322 8.08 -10.36 -6.85
CA LEU A 322 8.10 -8.90 -6.75
C LEU A 322 8.57 -8.23 -8.05
N ASN A 323 9.68 -8.72 -8.60
CA ASN A 323 10.29 -8.13 -9.79
C ASN A 323 9.45 -8.28 -11.06
N THR A 324 8.67 -9.36 -11.17
CA THR A 324 7.86 -9.64 -12.36
C THR A 324 6.45 -9.08 -12.27
N THR A 325 5.85 -9.05 -11.07
CA THR A 325 4.44 -8.68 -10.90
C THR A 325 4.21 -7.33 -10.22
N GLY A 326 5.26 -6.75 -9.63
CA GLY A 326 5.11 -5.56 -8.78
C GLY A 326 4.37 -5.83 -7.46
N TRP A 327 4.13 -7.11 -7.12
CA TRP A 327 3.44 -7.49 -5.89
C TRP A 327 4.14 -8.67 -5.21
N MET A 328 4.00 -8.76 -3.89
CA MET A 328 4.51 -9.88 -3.12
C MET A 328 3.53 -10.23 -2.00
N HIS A 329 3.28 -11.53 -1.81
CA HIS A 329 2.46 -12.05 -0.72
C HIS A 329 3.01 -11.63 0.65
N ASN A 330 2.13 -11.24 1.61
CA ASN A 330 2.59 -10.68 2.90
C ASN A 330 3.54 -11.61 3.67
N ARG A 331 3.28 -12.92 3.72
CA ARG A 331 4.17 -13.89 4.39
C ARG A 331 5.58 -13.84 3.81
N LEU A 332 5.68 -13.68 2.50
CA LEU A 332 6.96 -13.61 1.81
C LEU A 332 7.69 -12.29 2.09
N ARG A 333 6.96 -11.15 2.18
CA ARG A 333 7.55 -9.87 2.61
C ARG A 333 8.25 -10.00 3.95
N MET A 334 7.64 -10.72 4.91
CA MET A 334 8.24 -10.97 6.22
C MET A 334 9.51 -11.85 6.12
N ILE A 335 9.49 -12.89 5.29
CA ILE A 335 10.62 -13.82 5.10
C ILE A 335 11.80 -13.09 4.46
N VAL A 336 11.59 -12.40 3.34
CA VAL A 336 12.69 -11.73 2.62
C VAL A 336 13.23 -10.53 3.38
N ALA A 337 12.40 -9.83 4.16
CA ALA A 337 12.86 -8.74 5.02
C ALA A 337 13.67 -9.26 6.22
N SER A 338 13.24 -10.36 6.84
CA SER A 338 14.03 -11.04 7.88
C SER A 338 15.37 -11.52 7.32
N PHE A 339 15.40 -12.11 6.13
CA PHE A 339 16.63 -12.56 5.49
C PHE A 339 17.60 -11.39 5.27
N LEU A 340 17.13 -10.30 4.67
CA LEU A 340 17.97 -9.13 4.43
C LEU A 340 18.56 -8.55 5.72
N THR A 341 17.71 -8.38 6.74
CA THR A 341 18.08 -7.65 7.97
C THR A 341 18.76 -8.53 9.03
N LYS A 342 18.59 -9.84 8.99
CA LYS A 342 19.12 -10.76 9.98
C LYS A 342 20.21 -11.69 9.40
N ASP A 343 19.96 -12.30 8.25
CA ASP A 343 20.93 -13.20 7.64
C ASP A 343 22.07 -12.42 6.95
N LEU A 344 21.74 -11.33 6.23
CA LEU A 344 22.75 -10.47 5.61
C LEU A 344 23.18 -9.30 6.49
N LEU A 345 22.44 -8.96 7.56
CA LEU A 345 22.65 -7.77 8.39
C LEU A 345 22.67 -6.45 7.60
N VAL A 346 22.01 -6.39 6.47
CA VAL A 346 21.88 -5.17 5.66
C VAL A 346 20.79 -4.29 6.23
N ASP A 347 21.03 -2.96 6.22
CA ASP A 347 20.09 -1.97 6.74
C ASP A 347 18.69 -2.11 6.12
N TRP A 348 17.67 -2.20 6.98
CA TRP A 348 16.27 -2.30 6.58
C TRP A 348 15.83 -1.18 5.62
N GLN A 349 16.41 0.00 5.71
CA GLN A 349 16.10 1.12 4.82
C GLN A 349 16.50 0.86 3.35
N LYS A 350 17.52 0.03 3.09
CA LYS A 350 17.85 -0.39 1.71
C LYS A 350 16.74 -1.26 1.13
N GLY A 351 16.23 -2.21 1.91
CA GLY A 351 15.13 -3.08 1.51
C GLY A 351 13.81 -2.31 1.38
N GLU A 352 13.53 -1.38 2.30
CA GLU A 352 12.36 -0.50 2.26
C GLU A 352 12.32 0.31 0.96
N ARG A 353 13.43 0.97 0.60
CA ARG A 353 13.55 1.73 -0.65
C ARG A 353 13.42 0.84 -1.90
N TYR A 354 13.91 -0.39 -1.85
CA TYR A 354 13.71 -1.33 -2.95
C TYR A 354 12.23 -1.68 -3.13
N PHE A 355 11.51 -1.96 -2.04
CA PHE A 355 10.07 -2.19 -2.06
C PHE A 355 9.29 -0.96 -2.51
N GLN A 356 9.71 0.24 -2.10
CA GLN A 356 9.11 1.49 -2.56
C GLN A 356 9.11 1.62 -4.08
N LYS A 357 10.19 1.20 -4.74
CA LYS A 357 10.31 1.25 -6.21
C LYS A 357 9.53 0.15 -6.91
N LYS A 358 9.40 -1.03 -6.28
CA LYS A 358 8.86 -2.22 -6.96
C LYS A 358 7.38 -2.47 -6.69
N LEU A 359 6.86 -2.13 -5.52
CA LEU A 359 5.50 -2.47 -5.12
C LEU A 359 4.46 -1.54 -5.75
N VAL A 360 3.52 -2.08 -6.51
CA VAL A 360 2.34 -1.36 -7.03
C VAL A 360 1.42 -0.89 -5.89
N ASP A 361 1.40 -1.64 -4.79
CA ASP A 361 0.62 -1.33 -3.59
C ASP A 361 1.43 -0.60 -2.51
N TYR A 362 2.58 0.02 -2.88
CA TYR A 362 3.39 0.72 -1.90
C TYR A 362 2.60 1.77 -1.13
N GLU A 363 2.58 1.58 0.17
CA GLU A 363 2.00 2.51 1.14
C GLU A 363 3.02 2.70 2.27
N ALA A 364 3.48 3.95 2.45
CA ALA A 364 4.63 4.25 3.29
C ALA A 364 4.50 3.75 4.72
N ALA A 365 3.32 3.92 5.35
CA ALA A 365 3.12 3.52 6.73
C ALA A 365 3.23 2.01 6.92
N SER A 366 2.57 1.23 6.07
CA SER A 366 2.60 -0.23 6.12
C SER A 366 3.97 -0.79 5.74
N ASN A 367 4.64 -0.20 4.74
CA ASN A 367 5.95 -0.68 4.30
C ASN A 367 7.03 -0.41 5.36
N ILE A 368 7.16 0.83 5.84
CA ILE A 368 8.11 1.20 6.89
C ILE A 368 7.84 0.41 8.16
N GLY A 369 6.57 0.33 8.59
CA GLY A 369 6.19 -0.44 9.76
C GLY A 369 6.54 -1.93 9.65
N GLY A 370 6.27 -2.54 8.50
CA GLY A 370 6.60 -3.94 8.21
C GLY A 370 8.11 -4.22 8.17
N TRP A 371 8.89 -3.33 7.56
CA TRP A 371 10.35 -3.44 7.54
C TRP A 371 10.95 -3.29 8.93
N GLN A 372 10.53 -2.30 9.70
CA GLN A 372 10.99 -2.15 11.08
C GLN A 372 10.55 -3.31 11.99
N TRP A 373 9.34 -3.87 11.74
CA TRP A 373 8.88 -5.06 12.43
C TRP A 373 9.80 -6.25 12.18
N ALA A 374 10.12 -6.55 10.92
CA ALA A 374 11.00 -7.67 10.54
C ALA A 374 12.44 -7.48 11.04
N ALA A 375 12.93 -6.24 11.00
CA ALA A 375 14.25 -5.87 11.50
C ALA A 375 14.36 -5.86 13.03
N SER A 376 13.25 -6.02 13.77
CA SER A 376 13.18 -5.94 15.25
C SER A 376 13.47 -4.56 15.84
N VAL A 377 13.34 -3.50 15.04
CA VAL A 377 13.65 -2.12 15.46
C VAL A 377 12.41 -1.23 15.57
N GLY A 378 11.24 -1.76 15.20
CA GLY A 378 9.99 -1.03 15.11
C GLY A 378 9.10 -1.16 16.34
N THR A 379 7.87 -0.65 16.14
CA THR A 379 6.78 -0.80 17.08
C THR A 379 6.22 -2.23 17.03
N ASP A 380 5.93 -2.80 18.19
CA ASP A 380 5.40 -4.17 18.34
C ASP A 380 6.19 -5.23 17.53
N ALA A 381 7.48 -4.98 17.36
CA ALA A 381 8.34 -5.73 16.45
C ALA A 381 8.60 -7.17 16.94
N VAL A 382 8.94 -8.03 15.98
CA VAL A 382 9.39 -9.37 16.30
C VAL A 382 10.63 -9.32 17.22
N PRO A 383 10.69 -10.11 18.29
CA PRO A 383 11.88 -10.13 19.16
C PRO A 383 13.15 -10.43 18.37
N TYR A 384 14.24 -9.69 18.65
CA TYR A 384 15.49 -9.77 17.87
C TYR A 384 16.10 -11.18 17.80
N PHE A 385 15.89 -12.01 18.78
CA PHE A 385 16.39 -13.40 18.83
C PHE A 385 15.55 -14.38 17.99
N ARG A 386 14.39 -13.92 17.47
CA ARG A 386 13.49 -14.69 16.62
C ARG A 386 13.84 -14.44 15.16
N VAL A 387 14.89 -15.11 14.67
CA VAL A 387 15.32 -15.06 13.28
C VAL A 387 14.60 -16.13 12.47
N PHE A 388 13.99 -15.77 11.35
CA PHE A 388 13.30 -16.74 10.50
C PHE A 388 14.32 -17.58 9.73
N ASN A 389 14.29 -18.91 9.92
CA ASN A 389 15.03 -19.82 9.06
C ASN A 389 14.28 -19.97 7.72
N PRO A 390 14.85 -19.54 6.58
CA PRO A 390 14.15 -19.53 5.29
C PRO A 390 13.65 -20.92 4.86
N THR A 391 14.47 -21.95 5.05
CA THR A 391 14.13 -23.35 4.72
C THR A 391 12.94 -23.85 5.55
N THR A 392 12.93 -23.55 6.86
CA THR A 392 11.81 -23.92 7.74
C THR A 392 10.53 -23.16 7.38
N GLN A 393 10.63 -21.86 7.05
CA GLN A 393 9.49 -21.08 6.57
C GLN A 393 8.96 -21.64 5.24
N SER A 394 9.85 -22.00 4.33
CA SER A 394 9.50 -22.62 3.04
C SER A 394 8.71 -23.92 3.23
N LYS A 395 9.25 -24.86 4.02
CA LYS A 395 8.59 -26.16 4.34
C LYS A 395 7.22 -25.97 5.00
N LYS A 396 7.05 -24.89 5.75
CA LYS A 396 5.78 -24.59 6.47
C LYS A 396 4.72 -23.97 5.55
N PHE A 397 5.08 -23.00 4.72
CA PHE A 397 4.12 -22.16 4.00
C PHE A 397 4.00 -22.46 2.51
N ASP A 398 4.93 -23.24 1.96
CA ASP A 398 4.89 -23.77 0.58
C ASP A 398 5.23 -25.26 0.56
N LYS A 399 4.51 -26.04 1.37
CA LYS A 399 4.82 -27.45 1.71
C LYS A 399 5.19 -28.33 0.50
N ASP A 400 4.52 -28.12 -0.61
CA ASP A 400 4.74 -28.90 -1.84
C ASP A 400 5.70 -28.22 -2.83
N GLY A 401 6.20 -27.02 -2.50
CA GLY A 401 7.06 -26.23 -3.38
C GLY A 401 6.35 -25.65 -4.60
N THR A 402 5.03 -25.49 -4.54
CA THR A 402 4.22 -25.01 -5.65
C THR A 402 4.55 -23.56 -6.01
N PHE A 403 4.68 -22.71 -5.00
CA PHE A 403 5.09 -21.32 -5.16
C PHE A 403 6.51 -21.21 -5.73
N ILE A 404 7.45 -21.98 -5.16
CA ILE A 404 8.84 -22.02 -5.62
C ILE A 404 8.89 -22.42 -7.10
N ARG A 405 8.24 -23.51 -7.50
CA ARG A 405 8.24 -23.98 -8.91
C ARG A 405 7.68 -22.97 -9.89
N HIS A 406 6.71 -22.17 -9.44
CA HIS A 406 6.10 -21.15 -10.29
C HIS A 406 7.09 -20.02 -10.62
N TYR A 407 7.87 -19.56 -9.64
CA TYR A 407 8.80 -18.43 -9.82
C TYR A 407 10.26 -18.83 -10.06
N LEU A 408 10.61 -20.09 -9.83
CA LEU A 408 11.91 -20.69 -10.14
C LEU A 408 11.73 -21.88 -11.09
N PRO A 409 11.43 -21.62 -12.37
CA PRO A 409 11.16 -22.68 -13.35
C PRO A 409 12.33 -23.64 -13.53
N GLU A 410 13.57 -23.21 -13.25
CA GLU A 410 14.74 -24.08 -13.22
C GLU A 410 14.64 -25.19 -12.18
N LEU A 411 13.94 -24.98 -11.07
CA LEU A 411 13.75 -25.97 -10.00
C LEU A 411 12.45 -26.80 -10.13
N LYS A 412 11.70 -26.67 -11.24
CA LYS A 412 10.37 -27.26 -11.39
C LYS A 412 10.33 -28.78 -11.21
N ASP A 413 11.40 -29.48 -11.63
CA ASP A 413 11.49 -30.93 -11.62
C ASP A 413 12.09 -31.50 -10.32
N LEU A 414 12.52 -30.64 -9.39
CA LEU A 414 13.03 -31.10 -8.09
C LEU A 414 11.93 -31.75 -7.24
N PRO A 415 12.22 -32.87 -6.56
CA PRO A 415 11.32 -33.46 -5.59
C PRO A 415 10.93 -32.46 -4.49
N LYS A 416 9.70 -32.56 -3.96
CA LYS A 416 9.23 -31.72 -2.85
C LYS A 416 10.07 -31.84 -1.59
N THR A 417 10.80 -32.91 -1.42
CA THR A 417 11.69 -33.14 -0.27
C THR A 417 12.95 -32.30 -0.32
N SER A 418 13.43 -31.94 -1.52
CA SER A 418 14.68 -31.21 -1.73
C SER A 418 14.50 -29.79 -2.30
N ILE A 419 13.30 -29.45 -2.82
CA ILE A 419 13.05 -28.13 -3.43
C ILE A 419 13.26 -26.95 -2.47
N HIS A 420 13.08 -27.17 -1.17
CA HIS A 420 13.28 -26.14 -0.16
C HIS A 420 14.74 -25.91 0.21
N GLU A 421 15.58 -26.90 -0.07
CA GLU A 421 17.01 -26.93 0.27
C GLU A 421 17.74 -27.91 -0.65
N PRO A 422 17.99 -27.50 -1.94
CA PRO A 422 18.67 -28.35 -2.89
C PRO A 422 20.08 -28.68 -2.44
N THR A 423 20.52 -29.93 -2.66
CA THR A 423 21.91 -30.34 -2.40
C THR A 423 22.87 -29.65 -3.37
N GLU A 424 24.18 -29.65 -3.08
CA GLU A 424 25.19 -29.08 -3.94
C GLU A 424 25.13 -29.67 -5.37
N GLN A 425 25.00 -31.01 -5.49
CA GLN A 425 24.84 -31.66 -6.79
C GLN A 425 23.59 -31.18 -7.52
N GLN A 426 22.44 -31.11 -6.84
CA GLN A 426 21.20 -30.60 -7.46
C GLN A 426 21.35 -29.15 -7.91
N ARG A 427 22.05 -28.30 -7.15
CA ARG A 427 22.30 -26.92 -7.57
C ARG A 427 23.13 -26.84 -8.85
N GLN A 428 24.14 -27.70 -8.98
CA GLN A 428 24.93 -27.80 -10.21
C GLN A 428 24.07 -28.33 -11.38
N ASP A 429 23.28 -29.39 -11.16
CA ASP A 429 22.45 -30.01 -12.19
C ASP A 429 21.36 -29.06 -12.73
N TYR A 430 20.84 -28.15 -11.90
CA TYR A 430 19.76 -27.23 -12.21
C TYR A 430 20.21 -25.76 -12.39
N ASP A 431 21.53 -25.50 -12.46
CA ASP A 431 22.10 -24.16 -12.58
C ASP A 431 21.53 -23.17 -11.54
N TYR A 432 21.41 -23.64 -10.29
CA TYR A 432 20.89 -22.85 -9.17
C TYR A 432 21.98 -22.49 -8.19
N PRO A 433 22.07 -21.21 -7.70
CA PRO A 433 23.21 -20.75 -6.93
C PRO A 433 23.34 -21.45 -5.56
N MET A 434 24.59 -21.50 -5.07
CA MET A 434 24.89 -21.86 -3.69
C MET A 434 24.35 -20.79 -2.73
N PRO A 435 23.98 -21.15 -1.47
CA PRO A 435 23.61 -20.15 -0.47
C PRO A 435 24.73 -19.12 -0.25
N ILE A 436 24.39 -17.82 -0.35
CA ILE A 436 25.35 -16.73 -0.15
C ILE A 436 25.74 -16.54 1.32
N VAL A 437 25.03 -17.14 2.24
CA VAL A 437 25.27 -17.10 3.69
C VAL A 437 24.79 -18.39 4.31
N GLU A 438 25.49 -18.85 5.36
CA GLU A 438 25.05 -19.98 6.18
C GLU A 438 24.17 -19.46 7.33
N HIS A 439 22.91 -19.96 7.40
CA HIS A 439 21.87 -19.40 8.27
C HIS A 439 22.21 -19.48 9.77
N ASP A 440 22.75 -20.60 10.26
CA ASP A 440 23.00 -20.76 11.69
C ASP A 440 24.11 -19.83 12.21
N MET A 441 25.13 -19.59 11.38
CA MET A 441 26.17 -18.60 11.67
C MET A 441 25.62 -17.17 11.58
N ALA A 442 24.87 -16.87 10.55
CA ALA A 442 24.21 -15.56 10.37
C ALA A 442 23.28 -15.23 11.53
N ARG A 443 22.46 -16.20 11.96
CA ARG A 443 21.58 -16.06 13.11
C ARG A 443 22.35 -15.73 14.40
N LYS A 444 23.46 -16.43 14.68
CA LYS A 444 24.30 -16.15 15.86
C LYS A 444 24.88 -14.74 15.80
N ARG A 445 25.39 -14.33 14.61
CA ARG A 445 25.92 -12.98 14.33
C ARG A 445 24.84 -11.92 14.57
N ALA A 446 23.64 -12.11 14.02
CA ALA A 446 22.53 -11.17 14.20
C ALA A 446 22.16 -11.01 15.68
N ILE A 447 21.97 -12.12 16.42
CA ILE A 447 21.62 -12.07 17.84
C ILE A 447 22.70 -11.33 18.66
N ALA A 448 23.98 -11.53 18.34
CA ALA A 448 25.08 -10.84 19.01
C ALA A 448 25.06 -9.32 18.73
N ARG A 449 24.69 -8.92 17.50
CA ARG A 449 24.65 -7.51 17.07
C ARG A 449 23.52 -6.71 17.76
N PHE A 450 22.43 -7.36 18.11
CA PHE A 450 21.27 -6.73 18.73
C PHE A 450 21.27 -6.76 20.28
N LYS A 451 22.25 -7.46 20.90
CA LYS A 451 22.47 -7.45 22.35
C LYS A 451 23.18 -6.20 22.82
#